data_1c5d49215934c41ddce41e0aa15e460b
#
_entry.id   1c5d49215934c41ddce41e0aa15e460b
#
_cell.length_a   1.000
_cell.length_b   1.000
_cell.length_c   1.000
_cell.angle_alpha   90.00
_cell.angle_beta   90.00
_cell.angle_gamma   90.00
#
_symmetry.space_group_name_H-M   'P 1'
#
loop_
_entity.id
_entity.type
_entity.pdbx_description
1 polymer ?
#
loop_
_entity_poly.entity_id
_entity_poly.type
_entity_poly.pdbx_seq_one_letter_code
_entity_poly.pdbx_strand_id
1 'polypeptide(L)'
;TRTRKKSDSSLFSTHRVDSRECQITNKETIARWEKEYGEDSDFFRVRVKGEFPNVSSTQFIPTGLVEEAMSRDDLPYDPRLDTQAIMGVDVARFGDDDTVIVVRVGKTIPIRKRFHGLDGFEIYQQVAALVNHCYEELHMGEVYVNVDAGGVGASPIDFLNRNGFSELVFGVNFGGKADDPVTYYNKRVEMWGGARDWLKTASLPKDADLLE
;
A
#
# COMPACT_ATOMS: atom_id res chain seq x y z
N THR A 1 -14.16 20.72 13.33
CA THR A 1 -15.14 19.92 14.11
C THR A 1 -15.77 18.90 13.18
N ARG A 2 -15.05 17.80 12.97
CA ARG A 2 -15.63 16.64 12.25
C ARG A 2 -16.44 15.88 13.29
N THR A 3 -17.73 16.09 13.30
CA THR A 3 -18.69 15.24 14.00
C THR A 3 -18.63 13.85 13.39
N ARG A 4 -17.99 12.92 14.09
CA ARG A 4 -18.08 11.49 13.81
C ARG A 4 -19.55 11.13 13.85
N LYS A 5 -20.10 10.54 12.76
CA LYS A 5 -21.44 9.97 12.74
C LYS A 5 -21.60 9.06 13.94
N LYS A 6 -22.66 9.25 14.74
CA LYS A 6 -23.09 8.35 15.79
C LYS A 6 -23.40 6.99 15.18
N SER A 7 -22.46 6.07 15.26
CA SER A 7 -22.70 4.64 15.19
C SER A 7 -21.85 4.01 16.28
N ASP A 8 -22.48 3.40 17.27
CA ASP A 8 -21.91 2.66 18.40
C ASP A 8 -21.10 3.44 19.45
N SER A 9 -21.65 4.51 20.00
CA SER A 9 -21.05 5.23 21.13
C SER A 9 -21.36 4.64 22.51
N SER A 10 -21.92 3.43 22.62
CA SER A 10 -22.31 2.86 23.91
C SER A 10 -21.22 2.09 24.65
N LEU A 11 -20.10 1.74 23.99
CA LEU A 11 -19.03 0.93 24.56
C LEU A 11 -17.80 1.73 25.00
N PHE A 12 -17.62 2.95 24.52
CA PHE A 12 -16.43 3.76 24.82
C PHE A 12 -16.79 5.20 25.19
N SER A 13 -16.30 5.66 26.34
CA SER A 13 -16.28 7.09 26.70
C SER A 13 -14.92 7.67 26.32
N THR A 14 -14.89 8.69 25.47
CA THR A 14 -13.65 9.37 25.06
C THR A 14 -13.55 10.70 25.76
N HIS A 15 -12.42 10.94 26.42
CA HIS A 15 -12.09 12.20 27.07
C HIS A 15 -10.88 12.81 26.39
N ARG A 16 -10.97 14.08 26.02
CA ARG A 16 -9.84 14.86 25.55
C ARG A 16 -9.32 15.69 26.72
N VAL A 17 -8.01 15.61 26.96
CA VAL A 17 -7.33 16.40 28.00
C VAL A 17 -6.22 17.22 27.33
N ASP A 18 -6.30 18.55 27.46
CA ASP A 18 -5.21 19.44 27.06
C ASP A 18 -4.23 19.57 28.25
N SER A 19 -2.99 19.18 28.03
CA SER A 19 -1.94 19.20 29.05
C SER A 19 -1.64 20.62 29.57
N ARG A 20 -1.98 21.64 28.80
CA ARG A 20 -1.84 23.06 29.24
C ARG A 20 -2.79 23.39 30.37
N GLU A 21 -3.93 22.73 30.46
CA GLU A 21 -4.94 22.94 31.48
C GLU A 21 -4.71 22.09 32.75
N CYS A 22 -3.84 21.06 32.66
CA CYS A 22 -3.57 20.17 33.78
C CYS A 22 -2.58 20.79 34.77
N GLN A 23 -2.88 20.70 36.07
CA GLN A 23 -2.02 21.25 37.14
C GLN A 23 -0.70 20.47 37.30
N ILE A 24 -0.68 19.20 36.98
CA ILE A 24 0.47 18.28 37.17
C ILE A 24 1.50 18.33 36.04
N THR A 25 1.24 19.07 34.98
CA THR A 25 2.13 19.13 33.81
C THR A 25 3.19 20.21 33.92
N ASN A 26 4.37 19.96 33.39
CA ASN A 26 5.45 20.95 33.36
C ASN A 26 5.21 21.97 32.23
N LYS A 27 4.81 23.17 32.61
CA LYS A 27 4.48 24.27 31.68
C LYS A 27 5.69 24.79 30.90
N GLU A 28 6.89 24.77 31.50
CA GLU A 28 8.11 25.18 30.82
C GLU A 28 8.48 24.21 29.68
N THR A 29 8.29 22.90 29.90
CA THR A 29 8.50 21.90 28.90
C THR A 29 7.51 22.05 27.73
N ILE A 30 6.23 22.33 28.06
CA ILE A 30 5.19 22.56 27.03
C ILE A 30 5.53 23.80 26.19
N ALA A 31 5.93 24.93 26.84
CA ALA A 31 6.30 26.14 26.11
C ALA A 31 7.54 25.95 25.23
N ARG A 32 8.51 25.11 25.67
CA ARG A 32 9.66 24.73 24.85
C ARG A 32 9.24 23.94 23.63
N TRP A 33 8.36 22.94 23.81
CA TRP A 33 7.85 22.13 22.68
C TRP A 33 7.03 22.97 21.69
N GLU A 34 6.24 23.92 22.18
CA GLU A 34 5.51 24.84 21.31
C GLU A 34 6.46 25.68 20.44
N LYS A 35 7.56 26.15 21.02
CA LYS A 35 8.58 26.90 20.27
C LYS A 35 9.40 26.05 19.31
N GLU A 36 9.67 24.79 19.66
CA GLU A 36 10.52 23.88 18.90
C GLU A 36 9.76 23.22 17.74
N TYR A 37 8.53 22.76 17.99
CA TYR A 37 7.74 21.98 17.04
C TYR A 37 6.58 22.76 16.42
N GLY A 38 6.15 23.84 17.03
CA GLY A 38 4.97 24.60 16.64
C GLY A 38 3.66 24.03 17.22
N GLU A 39 2.71 24.91 17.51
CA GLU A 39 1.41 24.54 18.12
C GLU A 39 0.56 23.63 17.23
N ASP A 40 0.67 23.75 15.89
CA ASP A 40 -0.10 22.99 14.92
C ASP A 40 0.60 21.71 14.46
N SER A 41 1.81 21.42 14.99
CA SER A 41 2.51 20.16 14.68
C SER A 41 1.76 18.97 15.28
N ASP A 42 1.84 17.82 14.61
CA ASP A 42 1.23 16.59 15.12
C ASP A 42 1.82 16.17 16.46
N PHE A 43 3.10 16.45 16.68
CA PHE A 43 3.74 16.22 17.97
C PHE A 43 3.02 16.99 19.09
N PHE A 44 2.78 18.29 18.88
CA PHE A 44 2.14 19.15 19.87
C PHE A 44 0.65 18.82 20.03
N ARG A 45 -0.05 18.56 18.93
CA ARG A 45 -1.46 18.12 18.95
C ARG A 45 -1.65 16.86 19.77
N VAL A 46 -0.85 15.81 19.52
CA VAL A 46 -0.98 14.52 20.21
C VAL A 46 -0.51 14.60 21.67
N ARG A 47 0.66 15.20 21.92
CA ARG A 47 1.31 15.17 23.22
C ARG A 47 0.80 16.23 24.20
N VAL A 48 0.30 17.34 23.70
CA VAL A 48 -0.13 18.48 24.52
C VAL A 48 -1.63 18.68 24.43
N LYS A 49 -2.20 18.82 23.23
CA LYS A 49 -3.63 19.13 23.08
C LYS A 49 -4.56 17.90 23.25
N GLY A 50 -4.03 16.68 23.30
CA GLY A 50 -4.84 15.46 23.31
C GLY A 50 -5.71 15.30 22.07
N GLU A 51 -5.23 15.81 20.93
CA GLU A 51 -5.89 15.73 19.63
C GLU A 51 -5.26 14.63 18.79
N PHE A 52 -6.05 14.06 17.87
CA PHE A 52 -5.48 13.18 16.86
C PHE A 52 -4.56 13.97 15.92
N PRO A 53 -3.49 13.36 15.40
CA PRO A 53 -2.63 14.01 14.42
C PRO A 53 -3.45 14.42 13.19
N ASN A 54 -2.97 15.44 12.47
CA ASN A 54 -3.50 15.71 11.15
C ASN A 54 -3.14 14.54 10.24
N VAL A 55 -4.14 13.78 9.80
CA VAL A 55 -3.98 12.51 9.06
C VAL A 55 -3.07 12.68 7.83
N SER A 56 -2.97 13.88 7.28
CA SER A 56 -2.14 14.17 6.09
C SER A 56 -0.63 14.22 6.34
N SER A 57 -0.17 14.49 7.57
CA SER A 57 1.27 14.67 7.84
C SER A 57 1.97 13.43 8.42
N THR A 58 1.20 12.44 8.91
CA THR A 58 1.73 11.20 9.51
C THR A 58 1.62 9.98 8.60
N GLN A 59 0.85 10.09 7.51
CA GLN A 59 0.73 9.00 6.56
C GLN A 59 2.00 8.91 5.69
N PHE A 60 2.55 7.70 5.57
CA PHE A 60 3.70 7.45 4.72
C PHE A 60 3.41 7.72 3.24
N ILE A 61 2.18 7.40 2.79
CA ILE A 61 1.60 7.84 1.52
C ILE A 61 0.43 8.77 1.86
N PRO A 62 0.54 10.08 1.60
CA PRO A 62 -0.54 11.02 1.88
C PRO A 62 -1.79 10.69 1.03
N THR A 63 -2.98 10.74 1.65
CA THR A 63 -4.25 10.51 0.94
C THR A 63 -4.40 11.42 -0.28
N GLY A 64 -3.98 12.69 -0.19
CA GLY A 64 -4.02 13.62 -1.32
C GLY A 64 -3.19 13.17 -2.53
N LEU A 65 -2.08 12.44 -2.31
CA LEU A 65 -1.29 11.88 -3.40
C LEU A 65 -2.04 10.74 -4.11
N VAL A 66 -2.78 9.92 -3.35
CA VAL A 66 -3.63 8.86 -3.89
C VAL A 66 -4.80 9.46 -4.67
N GLU A 67 -5.50 10.45 -4.09
CA GLU A 67 -6.60 11.18 -4.75
C GLU A 67 -6.13 11.83 -6.05
N GLU A 68 -4.95 12.45 -6.05
CA GLU A 68 -4.36 13.02 -7.25
C GLU A 68 -4.06 11.96 -8.31
N ALA A 69 -3.47 10.82 -7.92
CA ALA A 69 -3.22 9.70 -8.84
C ALA A 69 -4.52 9.11 -9.41
N MET A 70 -5.60 9.05 -8.62
CA MET A 70 -6.92 8.61 -9.06
C MET A 70 -7.66 9.65 -9.93
N SER A 71 -7.30 10.93 -9.83
CA SER A 71 -7.89 11.99 -10.64
C SER A 71 -7.29 12.08 -12.04
N ARG A 72 -6.10 11.50 -12.24
CA ARG A 72 -5.48 11.44 -13.56
C ARG A 72 -6.27 10.48 -14.43
N ASP A 73 -6.48 10.87 -15.68
CA ASP A 73 -7.03 9.96 -16.68
C ASP A 73 -6.09 8.78 -16.88
N ASP A 74 -6.64 7.61 -17.27
CA ASP A 74 -5.84 6.44 -17.58
C ASP A 74 -4.74 6.82 -18.58
N LEU A 75 -3.49 6.75 -18.09
CA LEU A 75 -2.35 7.05 -18.94
C LEU A 75 -2.20 5.89 -19.93
N PRO A 76 -2.29 6.15 -21.25
CA PRO A 76 -2.04 5.08 -22.21
C PRO A 76 -0.59 4.63 -22.07
N TYR A 77 -0.36 3.32 -21.97
CA TYR A 77 0.99 2.79 -22.14
C TYR A 77 1.32 2.65 -23.63
N ASP A 78 2.57 2.94 -24.01
CA ASP A 78 3.07 2.69 -25.37
C ASP A 78 3.85 1.37 -25.36
N PRO A 79 3.36 0.29 -26.01
CA PRO A 79 4.05 -1.00 -26.03
C PRO A 79 5.47 -0.98 -26.59
N ARG A 80 5.84 0.09 -27.30
CA ARG A 80 7.22 0.30 -27.83
C ARG A 80 8.18 0.86 -26.77
N LEU A 81 7.65 1.52 -25.74
CA LEU A 81 8.41 2.15 -24.65
C LEU A 81 8.20 1.39 -23.33
N ASP A 82 6.96 0.98 -23.08
CA ASP A 82 6.54 0.25 -21.88
C ASP A 82 6.48 -1.24 -22.17
N THR A 83 7.64 -1.88 -22.31
CA THR A 83 7.76 -3.28 -22.74
C THR A 83 7.63 -4.29 -21.60
N GLN A 84 7.54 -3.81 -20.36
CA GLN A 84 7.54 -4.65 -19.16
C GLN A 84 6.20 -4.57 -18.42
N ALA A 85 5.63 -5.73 -18.12
CA ALA A 85 4.54 -5.85 -17.16
C ALA A 85 5.06 -6.36 -15.81
N ILE A 86 4.68 -5.69 -14.74
CA ILE A 86 5.00 -6.10 -13.37
C ILE A 86 3.71 -6.51 -12.68
N MET A 87 3.61 -7.79 -12.36
CA MET A 87 2.47 -8.37 -11.65
C MET A 87 2.80 -8.48 -10.16
N GLY A 88 1.92 -7.99 -9.31
CA GLY A 88 1.93 -8.21 -7.86
C GLY A 88 0.81 -9.16 -7.48
N VAL A 89 1.11 -10.17 -6.67
CA VAL A 89 0.16 -11.17 -6.18
C VAL A 89 0.20 -11.19 -4.67
N ASP A 90 -0.85 -10.72 -4.05
CA ASP A 90 -1.11 -10.82 -2.62
C ASP A 90 -2.02 -12.02 -2.37
N VAL A 91 -1.49 -13.04 -1.69
CA VAL A 91 -2.15 -14.34 -1.52
C VAL A 91 -2.86 -14.38 -0.17
N ALA A 92 -4.18 -14.39 -0.20
CA ALA A 92 -4.98 -14.62 1.00
C ALA A 92 -4.99 -16.10 1.41
N ARG A 93 -5.06 -16.35 2.72
CA ARG A 93 -5.41 -17.67 3.28
C ARG A 93 -6.91 -17.87 3.29
N PHE A 94 -7.32 -19.12 3.46
CA PHE A 94 -8.70 -19.47 3.80
C PHE A 94 -9.20 -18.59 4.94
N GLY A 95 -10.24 -17.80 4.69
CA GLY A 95 -10.80 -16.82 5.62
C GLY A 95 -11.56 -15.73 4.85
N ASP A 96 -11.75 -14.59 5.50
CA ASP A 96 -12.51 -13.47 4.92
C ASP A 96 -11.68 -12.57 3.99
N ASP A 97 -10.37 -12.83 3.86
CA ASP A 97 -9.47 -12.04 3.02
C ASP A 97 -9.50 -12.50 1.55
N ASP A 98 -9.27 -11.57 0.63
CA ASP A 98 -9.23 -11.81 -0.80
C ASP A 98 -7.80 -11.89 -1.33
N THR A 99 -7.55 -12.83 -2.25
CA THR A 99 -6.34 -12.81 -3.08
C THR A 99 -6.47 -11.69 -4.12
N VAL A 100 -5.47 -10.82 -4.19
CA VAL A 100 -5.44 -9.69 -5.13
C VAL A 100 -4.28 -9.84 -6.12
N ILE A 101 -4.59 -9.69 -7.41
CA ILE A 101 -3.59 -9.66 -8.47
C ILE A 101 -3.68 -8.33 -9.18
N VAL A 102 -2.55 -7.64 -9.27
CA VAL A 102 -2.43 -6.34 -9.95
C VAL A 102 -1.36 -6.43 -11.02
N VAL A 103 -1.64 -5.94 -12.23
CA VAL A 103 -0.65 -5.79 -13.29
C VAL A 103 -0.40 -4.31 -13.52
N ARG A 104 0.85 -3.90 -13.39
CA ARG A 104 1.34 -2.56 -13.67
C ARG A 104 2.13 -2.56 -14.98
N VAL A 105 1.84 -1.61 -15.86
CA VAL A 105 2.61 -1.32 -17.07
C VAL A 105 2.99 0.17 -17.04
N GLY A 106 4.27 0.47 -16.97
CA GLY A 106 4.74 1.85 -16.85
C GLY A 106 4.09 2.60 -15.66
N LYS A 107 3.26 3.57 -15.98
CA LYS A 107 2.59 4.46 -15.01
C LYS A 107 1.10 4.16 -14.81
N THR A 108 0.60 3.03 -15.30
CA THR A 108 -0.80 2.64 -15.20
C THR A 108 -0.99 1.24 -14.65
N ILE A 109 -2.21 0.92 -14.22
CA ILE A 109 -2.62 -0.39 -13.74
C ILE A 109 -3.76 -0.90 -14.64
N PRO A 110 -3.43 -1.51 -15.80
CA PRO A 110 -4.46 -1.99 -16.73
C PRO A 110 -5.29 -3.15 -16.19
N ILE A 111 -4.76 -3.92 -15.23
CA ILE A 111 -5.46 -5.10 -14.70
C ILE A 111 -5.38 -5.09 -13.16
N ARG A 112 -6.56 -5.22 -12.54
CA ARG A 112 -6.72 -5.54 -11.11
C ARG A 112 -7.80 -6.63 -10.99
N LYS A 113 -7.44 -7.72 -10.34
CA LYS A 113 -8.34 -8.85 -10.07
C LYS A 113 -8.36 -9.12 -8.57
N ARG A 114 -9.54 -9.45 -8.06
CA ARG A 114 -9.75 -9.85 -6.67
C ARG A 114 -10.51 -11.17 -6.67
N PHE A 115 -10.06 -12.11 -5.85
CA PHE A 115 -10.62 -13.46 -5.78
C PHE A 115 -10.77 -13.89 -4.34
N HIS A 116 -11.92 -14.45 -4.01
CA HIS A 116 -12.20 -15.00 -2.70
C HIS A 116 -12.04 -16.52 -2.70
N GLY A 117 -11.36 -17.06 -1.67
CA GLY A 117 -11.35 -18.49 -1.37
C GLY A 117 -10.60 -19.39 -2.35
N LEU A 118 -9.68 -18.84 -3.17
CA LEU A 118 -8.88 -19.64 -4.09
C LEU A 118 -7.81 -20.45 -3.34
N ASP A 119 -7.59 -21.70 -3.80
CA ASP A 119 -6.43 -22.49 -3.38
C ASP A 119 -5.16 -22.13 -4.19
N GLY A 120 -4.01 -22.68 -3.77
CA GLY A 120 -2.73 -22.36 -4.42
C GLY A 120 -2.66 -22.79 -5.89
N PHE A 121 -3.39 -23.82 -6.29
CA PHE A 121 -3.44 -24.26 -7.69
C PHE A 121 -4.35 -23.33 -8.52
N GLU A 122 -5.48 -22.93 -7.98
CA GLU A 122 -6.38 -21.97 -8.61
C GLU A 122 -5.70 -20.61 -8.79
N ILE A 123 -4.95 -20.13 -7.77
CA ILE A 123 -4.14 -18.90 -7.88
C ILE A 123 -3.10 -19.05 -9.00
N TYR A 124 -2.38 -20.19 -9.06
CA TYR A 124 -1.46 -20.47 -10.16
C TYR A 124 -2.15 -20.32 -11.52
N GLN A 125 -3.35 -20.91 -11.70
CA GLN A 125 -4.08 -20.82 -12.96
C GLN A 125 -4.43 -19.37 -13.35
N GLN A 126 -4.86 -18.56 -12.38
CA GLN A 126 -5.16 -17.13 -12.61
C GLN A 126 -3.89 -16.35 -13.00
N VAL A 127 -2.78 -16.58 -12.31
CA VAL A 127 -1.51 -15.93 -12.62
C VAL A 127 -1.02 -16.34 -14.00
N ALA A 128 -1.02 -17.63 -14.33
CA ALA A 128 -0.60 -18.15 -15.64
C ALA A 128 -1.44 -17.56 -16.79
N ALA A 129 -2.76 -17.49 -16.61
CA ALA A 129 -3.66 -16.88 -17.59
C ALA A 129 -3.35 -15.39 -17.79
N LEU A 130 -3.06 -14.64 -16.70
CA LEU A 130 -2.70 -13.23 -16.79
C LEU A 130 -1.32 -13.00 -17.40
N VAL A 131 -0.34 -13.89 -17.16
CA VAL A 131 0.97 -13.84 -17.84
C VAL A 131 0.80 -13.99 -19.34
N ASN A 132 0.02 -14.99 -19.80
CA ASN A 132 -0.28 -15.17 -21.22
C ASN A 132 -1.00 -13.93 -21.79
N HIS A 133 -2.00 -13.39 -21.09
CA HIS A 133 -2.69 -12.17 -21.50
C HIS A 133 -1.73 -10.98 -21.65
N CYS A 134 -0.74 -10.84 -20.76
CA CYS A 134 0.27 -9.79 -20.88
C CYS A 134 1.10 -9.92 -22.17
N TYR A 135 1.47 -11.15 -22.56
CA TYR A 135 2.21 -11.36 -23.80
C TYR A 135 1.33 -11.21 -25.05
N GLU A 136 0.14 -11.80 -25.05
CA GLU A 136 -0.70 -11.93 -26.24
C GLU A 136 -1.53 -10.67 -26.53
N GLU A 137 -2.14 -10.09 -25.50
CA GLU A 137 -3.09 -8.98 -25.65
C GLU A 137 -2.47 -7.61 -25.33
N LEU A 138 -1.62 -7.54 -24.30
CA LEU A 138 -0.93 -6.31 -23.95
C LEU A 138 0.38 -6.13 -24.72
N HIS A 139 0.82 -7.15 -25.47
CA HIS A 139 2.03 -7.15 -26.28
C HIS A 139 3.31 -6.82 -25.49
N MET A 140 3.39 -7.30 -24.24
CA MET A 140 4.55 -7.09 -23.39
C MET A 140 5.73 -7.97 -23.82
N GLY A 141 6.94 -7.42 -23.82
CA GLY A 141 8.17 -8.16 -24.10
C GLY A 141 8.65 -8.97 -22.89
N GLU A 142 8.37 -8.49 -21.69
CA GLU A 142 8.80 -9.10 -20.43
C GLU A 142 7.66 -9.03 -19.39
N VAL A 143 7.51 -10.09 -18.60
CA VAL A 143 6.55 -10.15 -17.50
C VAL A 143 7.27 -10.60 -16.24
N TYR A 144 7.12 -9.85 -15.16
CA TYR A 144 7.68 -10.19 -13.84
C TYR A 144 6.52 -10.40 -12.85
N VAL A 145 6.52 -11.54 -12.16
CA VAL A 145 5.49 -11.91 -11.20
C VAL A 145 6.09 -11.88 -9.79
N ASN A 146 5.69 -10.92 -8.97
CA ASN A 146 6.10 -10.80 -7.58
C ASN A 146 4.98 -11.34 -6.68
N VAL A 147 5.26 -12.40 -5.96
CA VAL A 147 4.31 -13.05 -5.05
C VAL A 147 4.73 -12.82 -3.61
N ASP A 148 3.81 -12.40 -2.74
CA ASP A 148 4.09 -12.38 -1.30
C ASP A 148 4.42 -13.79 -0.82
N ALA A 149 5.70 -14.01 -0.47
CA ALA A 149 6.21 -15.28 0.02
C ALA A 149 5.91 -15.50 1.52
N GLY A 150 5.22 -14.57 2.18
CA GLY A 150 4.81 -14.66 3.58
C GLY A 150 3.76 -15.76 3.81
N GLY A 151 4.21 -16.94 4.20
CA GLY A 151 3.32 -18.03 4.64
C GLY A 151 2.67 -18.82 3.51
N VAL A 152 1.54 -18.35 2.95
CA VAL A 152 0.72 -19.13 1.98
C VAL A 152 1.20 -18.99 0.55
N GLY A 153 1.90 -17.92 0.23
CA GLY A 153 2.41 -17.65 -1.13
C GLY A 153 3.40 -18.69 -1.64
N ALA A 154 3.93 -19.54 -0.77
CA ALA A 154 4.81 -20.64 -1.18
C ALA A 154 4.11 -21.64 -2.14
N SER A 155 2.82 -21.96 -1.90
CA SER A 155 2.09 -22.94 -2.71
C SER A 155 1.91 -22.52 -4.18
N PRO A 156 1.35 -21.34 -4.52
CA PRO A 156 1.26 -20.89 -5.90
C PRO A 156 2.64 -20.69 -6.57
N ILE A 157 3.66 -20.26 -5.81
CA ILE A 157 5.05 -20.16 -6.33
C ILE A 157 5.56 -21.53 -6.77
N ASP A 158 5.33 -22.58 -5.98
CA ASP A 158 5.75 -23.96 -6.32
C ASP A 158 5.08 -24.45 -7.60
N PHE A 159 3.78 -24.18 -7.77
CA PHE A 159 3.07 -24.54 -8.99
C PHE A 159 3.59 -23.76 -10.21
N LEU A 160 3.82 -22.46 -10.08
CA LEU A 160 4.37 -21.64 -11.15
C LEU A 160 5.75 -22.13 -11.57
N ASN A 161 6.64 -22.40 -10.61
CA ASN A 161 7.99 -22.88 -10.88
C ASN A 161 8.00 -24.24 -11.62
N ARG A 162 7.11 -25.16 -11.25
CA ARG A 162 7.00 -26.48 -11.86
C ARG A 162 6.38 -26.45 -13.27
N ASN A 163 5.64 -25.42 -13.60
CA ASN A 163 4.92 -25.31 -14.87
C ASN A 163 5.54 -24.30 -15.84
N GLY A 164 6.84 -24.00 -15.70
CA GLY A 164 7.61 -23.27 -16.70
C GLY A 164 7.68 -21.76 -16.49
N PHE A 165 7.22 -21.24 -15.35
CA PHE A 165 7.26 -19.81 -15.02
C PHE A 165 8.41 -19.43 -14.07
N SER A 166 9.36 -20.33 -13.80
CA SER A 166 10.40 -20.14 -12.78
C SER A 166 11.28 -18.91 -13.02
N GLU A 167 11.50 -18.51 -14.26
CA GLU A 167 12.30 -17.32 -14.59
C GLU A 167 11.53 -16.01 -14.45
N LEU A 168 10.21 -16.08 -14.34
CA LEU A 168 9.33 -14.93 -14.26
C LEU A 168 8.87 -14.64 -12.83
N VAL A 169 9.00 -15.61 -11.90
CA VAL A 169 8.37 -15.59 -10.59
C VAL A 169 9.38 -15.31 -9.48
N PHE A 170 9.08 -14.29 -8.68
CA PHE A 170 9.88 -13.85 -7.56
C PHE A 170 9.06 -13.87 -6.27
N GLY A 171 9.49 -14.67 -5.30
CA GLY A 171 8.94 -14.62 -3.95
C GLY A 171 9.47 -13.40 -3.19
N VAL A 172 8.58 -12.53 -2.76
CA VAL A 172 8.95 -11.32 -2.01
C VAL A 172 8.73 -11.53 -0.53
N ASN A 173 9.80 -11.40 0.26
CA ASN A 173 9.72 -11.40 1.72
C ASN A 173 9.71 -9.96 2.24
N PHE A 174 8.56 -9.47 2.67
CA PHE A 174 8.40 -8.11 3.21
C PHE A 174 9.23 -7.82 4.47
N GLY A 175 9.55 -8.84 5.26
CA GLY A 175 10.41 -8.73 6.43
C GLY A 175 11.90 -8.76 6.10
N GLY A 176 12.26 -9.06 4.84
CA GLY A 176 13.63 -9.15 4.38
C GLY A 176 14.37 -7.82 4.40
N LYS A 177 15.68 -7.89 4.15
CA LYS A 177 16.54 -6.71 4.05
C LYS A 177 16.15 -5.89 2.80
N ALA A 178 16.16 -4.56 2.94
CA ALA A 178 16.03 -3.65 1.81
C ALA A 178 17.21 -3.79 0.84
N ASP A 179 17.02 -3.53 -0.44
CA ASP A 179 18.12 -3.44 -1.42
C ASP A 179 18.95 -2.17 -1.18
N ASP A 180 18.27 -1.08 -0.77
CA ASP A 180 18.93 0.12 -0.25
C ASP A 180 18.76 0.21 1.28
N PRO A 181 19.65 -0.44 2.06
CA PRO A 181 19.58 -0.46 3.52
C PRO A 181 20.03 0.86 4.18
N VAL A 182 20.53 1.81 3.40
CA VAL A 182 20.88 3.15 3.88
C VAL A 182 19.62 4.00 4.02
N THR A 183 18.71 3.89 3.05
CA THR A 183 17.47 4.68 3.01
C THR A 183 16.31 3.97 3.71
N TYR A 184 16.24 2.64 3.62
CA TYR A 184 15.09 1.86 4.07
C TYR A 184 15.46 0.78 5.09
N TYR A 185 14.68 0.71 6.16
CA TYR A 185 14.91 -0.26 7.24
C TYR A 185 14.73 -1.72 6.80
N ASN A 186 13.75 -1.99 5.96
CA ASN A 186 13.45 -3.34 5.44
C ASN A 186 12.77 -3.26 4.07
N LYS A 187 12.55 -4.42 3.44
CA LYS A 187 11.94 -4.53 2.11
C LYS A 187 10.54 -3.90 2.05
N ARG A 188 9.73 -4.06 3.10
CA ARG A 188 8.39 -3.45 3.16
C ARG A 188 8.44 -1.94 3.03
N VAL A 189 9.31 -1.28 3.83
CA VAL A 189 9.44 0.19 3.79
C VAL A 189 9.97 0.66 2.44
N GLU A 190 10.91 -0.08 1.83
CA GLU A 190 11.43 0.20 0.50
C GLU A 190 10.32 0.13 -0.57
N MET A 191 9.51 -0.93 -0.54
CA MET A 191 8.39 -1.09 -1.49
C MET A 191 7.34 0.03 -1.34
N TRP A 192 7.00 0.40 -0.10
CA TRP A 192 6.11 1.54 0.15
C TRP A 192 6.71 2.87 -0.30
N GLY A 193 8.04 3.05 -0.14
CA GLY A 193 8.77 4.22 -0.65
C GLY A 193 8.71 4.30 -2.17
N GLY A 194 8.97 3.19 -2.84
CA GLY A 194 8.85 3.07 -4.30
C GLY A 194 7.43 3.34 -4.81
N ALA A 195 6.42 2.78 -4.13
CA ALA A 195 5.01 3.02 -4.46
C ALA A 195 4.64 4.51 -4.31
N ARG A 196 5.06 5.16 -3.21
CA ARG A 196 4.85 6.60 -2.99
C ARG A 196 5.47 7.44 -4.11
N ASP A 197 6.68 7.13 -4.51
CA ASP A 197 7.38 7.89 -5.54
C ASP A 197 6.76 7.65 -6.93
N TRP A 198 6.31 6.43 -7.22
CA TRP A 198 5.59 6.09 -8.43
C TRP A 198 4.23 6.83 -8.52
N LEU A 199 3.48 6.93 -7.43
CA LEU A 199 2.19 7.63 -7.36
C LEU A 199 2.27 9.11 -7.73
N LYS A 200 3.43 9.76 -7.62
CA LYS A 200 3.60 11.17 -8.02
C LYS A 200 3.27 11.41 -9.50
N THR A 201 3.43 10.39 -10.34
CA THR A 201 3.24 10.51 -11.80
C THR A 201 2.32 9.45 -12.40
N ALA A 202 1.88 8.47 -11.61
CA ALA A 202 1.06 7.36 -12.04
C ALA A 202 -0.43 7.71 -12.06
N SER A 203 -1.21 6.93 -12.82
CA SER A 203 -2.66 6.90 -12.77
C SER A 203 -3.12 5.66 -12.00
N LEU A 204 -4.07 5.84 -11.09
CA LEU A 204 -4.73 4.75 -10.37
C LEU A 204 -6.17 4.60 -10.83
N PRO A 205 -6.71 3.36 -10.83
CA PRO A 205 -8.14 3.16 -11.03
C PRO A 205 -8.95 3.88 -9.95
N LYS A 206 -10.12 4.43 -10.31
CA LYS A 206 -11.04 5.11 -9.39
C LYS A 206 -11.72 4.09 -8.47
N ASP A 207 -11.08 3.77 -7.37
CA ASP A 207 -11.55 2.79 -6.39
C ASP A 207 -11.46 3.38 -4.97
N ALA A 208 -12.62 3.47 -4.30
CA ALA A 208 -12.71 4.06 -2.96
C ALA A 208 -11.92 3.26 -1.90
N ASP A 209 -11.76 1.94 -2.08
CA ASP A 209 -11.00 1.09 -1.17
C ASP A 209 -9.50 1.46 -1.11
N LEU A 210 -9.00 2.21 -2.10
CA LEU A 210 -7.61 2.69 -2.10
C LEU A 210 -7.38 3.91 -1.19
N LEU A 211 -8.45 4.49 -0.62
CA LEU A 211 -8.41 5.66 0.26
C LEU A 211 -8.56 5.31 1.74
N GLU A 212 -8.83 4.05 2.08
CA GLU A 212 -8.91 3.53 3.44
C GLU A 212 -7.53 3.10 3.98
#